data_c5c73664ac9b1532edb6b4c8037cbc24
#
_entry.id   c5c73664ac9b1532edb6b4c8037cbc24
#
_cell.length_a   1.000
_cell.length_b   1.000
_cell.length_c   1.000
_cell.angle_alpha   90.00
_cell.angle_beta   90.00
_cell.angle_gamma   90.00
#
_symmetry.space_group_name_H-M   'P 1'
#
loop_
_entity.id
_entity.type
_entity.pdbx_description
1 polymer ?
#
loop_
_entity_poly.entity_id
_entity_poly.type
_entity_poly.pdbx_seq_one_letter_code
_entity_poly.pdbx_strand_id
1 'polypeptide(L)'
;MRRPLIAAALFAATMSAGQAQEDDEERQFVIAQFKGWTGIVLHCLPNTANTVVRDAICQSTAAEFNYLAENSGIPHRVSDGEDMFRMTVNSRSLGTPLILELDTSATSSRNGPIGVHVRLAAEKFYSTAIEQDAKPGDPEASPRGGDLVFWERTTIGAGVGDQQVARDMAPYVNDSIKVFFSQFLKGWRSK
;
A
#
# COMPACT_ATOMS: atom_id res chain seq x y z
N MET A 1 -6.29 -58.89 12.83
CA MET A 1 -6.01 -57.55 13.34
C MET A 1 -5.69 -56.61 12.21
N ARG A 2 -6.71 -55.97 11.59
CA ARG A 2 -6.56 -54.98 10.52
C ARG A 2 -7.66 -53.94 10.66
N ARG A 3 -7.45 -52.89 11.48
CA ARG A 3 -8.29 -51.67 11.52
C ARG A 3 -7.60 -50.57 12.32
N PRO A 4 -6.61 -49.81 11.76
CA PRO A 4 -6.56 -48.40 12.10
C PRO A 4 -6.23 -47.43 10.92
N LEU A 5 -6.15 -47.89 9.67
CA LEU A 5 -5.68 -47.01 8.56
C LEU A 5 -6.75 -46.13 7.93
N ILE A 6 -8.05 -46.37 8.16
CA ILE A 6 -9.13 -45.60 7.53
C ILE A 6 -9.43 -44.28 8.27
N ALA A 7 -9.19 -44.21 9.58
CA ALA A 7 -9.48 -43.01 10.36
C ALA A 7 -8.49 -41.85 10.12
N ALA A 8 -7.23 -42.16 9.82
CA ALA A 8 -6.21 -41.12 9.56
C ALA A 8 -6.38 -40.41 8.22
N ALA A 9 -6.89 -41.08 7.21
CA ALA A 9 -7.11 -40.50 5.89
C ALA A 9 -8.30 -39.50 5.85
N LEU A 10 -9.33 -39.75 6.66
CA LEU A 10 -10.48 -38.81 6.75
C LEU A 10 -10.14 -37.52 7.50
N PHE A 11 -9.23 -37.56 8.47
CA PHE A 11 -8.83 -36.36 9.22
C PHE A 11 -7.92 -35.42 8.41
N ALA A 12 -7.06 -35.99 7.56
CA ALA A 12 -6.20 -35.19 6.67
C ALA A 12 -6.99 -34.49 5.55
N ALA A 13 -8.06 -35.12 5.04
CA ALA A 13 -8.89 -34.54 3.99
C ALA A 13 -9.78 -33.37 4.49
N THR A 14 -10.22 -33.39 5.75
CA THR A 14 -11.02 -32.30 6.32
C THR A 14 -10.19 -31.07 6.66
N MET A 15 -8.92 -31.23 7.08
CA MET A 15 -8.04 -30.09 7.34
C MET A 15 -7.64 -29.34 6.04
N SER A 16 -7.41 -30.06 4.95
CA SER A 16 -7.03 -29.43 3.68
C SER A 16 -8.19 -28.67 3.02
N ALA A 17 -9.44 -29.08 3.21
CA ALA A 17 -10.60 -28.40 2.68
C ALA A 17 -10.90 -27.08 3.42
N GLY A 18 -10.69 -27.04 4.75
CA GLY A 18 -10.87 -25.83 5.54
C GLY A 18 -9.86 -24.72 5.20
N GLN A 19 -8.59 -25.07 5.04
CA GLN A 19 -7.54 -24.13 4.66
C GLN A 19 -7.76 -23.55 3.24
N ALA A 20 -8.16 -24.37 2.28
CA ALA A 20 -8.42 -23.90 0.91
C ALA A 20 -9.61 -22.94 0.84
N GLN A 21 -10.62 -23.11 1.69
CA GLN A 21 -11.79 -22.23 1.74
C GLN A 21 -11.44 -20.88 2.40
N GLU A 22 -10.67 -20.89 3.48
CA GLU A 22 -10.20 -19.68 4.16
C GLU A 22 -9.30 -18.84 3.23
N ASP A 23 -8.39 -19.46 2.49
CA ASP A 23 -7.54 -18.82 1.49
C ASP A 23 -8.36 -18.19 0.34
N ASP A 24 -9.46 -18.81 -0.07
CA ASP A 24 -10.34 -18.28 -1.13
C ASP A 24 -11.18 -17.09 -0.64
N GLU A 25 -11.67 -17.10 0.58
CA GLU A 25 -12.44 -15.99 1.18
C GLU A 25 -11.54 -14.76 1.38
N GLU A 26 -10.34 -14.92 1.93
CA GLU A 26 -9.36 -13.87 2.08
C GLU A 26 -8.97 -13.26 0.71
N ARG A 27 -8.75 -14.11 -0.26
CA ARG A 27 -8.44 -13.66 -1.63
C ARG A 27 -9.59 -12.88 -2.28
N GLN A 28 -10.85 -13.29 -2.09
CA GLN A 28 -12.02 -12.57 -2.57
C GLN A 28 -12.20 -11.23 -1.87
N PHE A 29 -11.93 -11.17 -0.57
CA PHE A 29 -11.95 -9.93 0.19
C PHE A 29 -10.91 -8.93 -0.33
N VAL A 30 -9.67 -9.36 -0.54
CA VAL A 30 -8.60 -8.52 -1.10
C VAL A 30 -8.97 -8.00 -2.49
N ILE A 31 -9.54 -8.85 -3.36
CA ILE A 31 -10.01 -8.45 -4.70
C ILE A 31 -11.11 -7.38 -4.60
N ALA A 32 -12.07 -7.56 -3.69
CA ALA A 32 -13.19 -6.65 -3.52
C ALA A 32 -12.74 -5.23 -3.11
N GLN A 33 -11.68 -5.11 -2.32
CA GLN A 33 -11.11 -3.82 -1.90
C GLN A 33 -10.58 -2.99 -3.06
N PHE A 34 -10.11 -3.64 -4.13
CA PHE A 34 -9.53 -2.98 -5.29
C PHE A 34 -10.52 -2.78 -6.45
N LYS A 35 -11.80 -3.03 -6.22
CA LYS A 35 -12.85 -2.82 -7.22
C LYS A 35 -13.35 -1.37 -7.22
N GLY A 36 -13.60 -0.83 -8.42
CA GLY A 36 -14.29 0.47 -8.58
C GLY A 36 -13.40 1.71 -8.52
N TRP A 37 -12.09 1.56 -8.34
CA TRP A 37 -11.16 2.69 -8.43
C TRP A 37 -11.01 3.14 -9.89
N THR A 38 -10.80 4.45 -10.09
CA THR A 38 -10.67 5.05 -11.45
C THR A 38 -9.22 5.20 -11.90
N GLY A 39 -8.27 4.99 -11.01
CA GLY A 39 -6.85 5.10 -11.27
C GLY A 39 -6.03 4.88 -10.00
N ILE A 40 -4.73 5.11 -10.08
CA ILE A 40 -3.80 5.02 -8.96
C ILE A 40 -2.92 6.26 -8.91
N VAL A 41 -2.63 6.76 -7.71
CA VAL A 41 -1.63 7.80 -7.49
C VAL A 41 -0.54 7.24 -6.59
N LEU A 42 0.72 7.28 -7.02
CA LEU A 42 1.86 7.11 -6.12
C LEU A 42 2.17 8.47 -5.49
N HIS A 43 2.11 8.55 -4.18
CA HIS A 43 2.44 9.74 -3.41
C HIS A 43 3.68 9.50 -2.56
N CYS A 44 4.79 10.16 -2.90
CA CYS A 44 6.01 10.12 -2.09
C CYS A 44 5.94 11.21 -1.01
N LEU A 45 5.85 10.80 0.25
CA LEU A 45 5.77 11.74 1.36
C LEU A 45 7.01 12.63 1.46
N PRO A 46 6.85 13.93 1.69
CA PRO A 46 7.97 14.87 1.76
C PRO A 46 8.76 14.78 3.06
N ASN A 47 8.19 14.18 4.09
CA ASN A 47 8.69 14.27 5.46
C ASN A 47 9.73 13.18 5.78
N THR A 48 11.01 13.55 5.69
CA THR A 48 12.12 12.71 6.18
C THR A 48 13.33 13.55 6.59
N ALA A 49 14.10 13.05 7.55
CA ALA A 49 15.36 13.66 7.96
C ALA A 49 16.50 13.49 6.93
N ASN A 50 16.40 12.52 6.04
CA ASN A 50 17.38 12.21 5.00
C ASN A 50 16.73 12.23 3.61
N THR A 51 16.70 13.41 3.00
CA THR A 51 16.08 13.62 1.68
C THR A 51 16.79 12.87 0.58
N VAL A 52 18.10 12.67 0.67
CA VAL A 52 18.89 11.97 -0.37
C VAL A 52 18.42 10.53 -0.52
N VAL A 53 18.26 9.81 0.59
CA VAL A 53 17.74 8.42 0.59
C VAL A 53 16.29 8.40 0.13
N ARG A 54 15.46 9.28 0.66
CA ARG A 54 14.04 9.41 0.30
C ARG A 54 13.86 9.65 -1.20
N ASP A 55 14.55 10.65 -1.75
CA ASP A 55 14.40 11.04 -3.14
C ASP A 55 14.87 9.92 -4.10
N ALA A 56 15.97 9.25 -3.76
CA ALA A 56 16.46 8.14 -4.57
C ALA A 56 15.50 6.93 -4.56
N ILE A 57 14.92 6.59 -3.41
CA ILE A 57 13.91 5.53 -3.30
C ILE A 57 12.64 5.94 -4.04
N CYS A 58 12.13 7.18 -3.84
CA CYS A 58 10.96 7.69 -4.54
C CYS A 58 11.14 7.64 -6.06
N GLN A 59 12.28 8.11 -6.58
CA GLN A 59 12.56 8.10 -8.01
C GLN A 59 12.58 6.68 -8.60
N SER A 60 13.24 5.74 -7.92
CA SER A 60 13.28 4.34 -8.35
C SER A 60 11.88 3.71 -8.35
N THR A 61 11.13 3.95 -7.27
CA THR A 61 9.79 3.42 -7.08
C THR A 61 8.80 4.00 -8.10
N ALA A 62 8.92 5.31 -8.38
CA ALA A 62 8.11 5.99 -9.39
C ALA A 62 8.35 5.45 -10.81
N ALA A 63 9.60 5.12 -11.15
CA ALA A 63 9.92 4.52 -12.44
C ALA A 63 9.26 3.14 -12.62
N GLU A 64 9.35 2.28 -11.61
CA GLU A 64 8.69 0.96 -11.63
C GLU A 64 7.16 1.09 -11.63
N PHE A 65 6.61 2.01 -10.84
CA PHE A 65 5.18 2.30 -10.79
C PHE A 65 4.63 2.74 -12.15
N ASN A 66 5.27 3.71 -12.80
CA ASN A 66 4.88 4.18 -14.13
C ASN A 66 4.91 3.04 -15.15
N TYR A 67 6.00 2.26 -15.16
CA TYR A 67 6.13 1.10 -16.05
C TYR A 67 4.97 0.09 -15.88
N LEU A 68 4.64 -0.26 -14.65
CA LEU A 68 3.57 -1.22 -14.37
C LEU A 68 2.18 -0.66 -14.69
N ALA A 69 1.92 0.62 -14.40
CA ALA A 69 0.65 1.28 -14.68
C ALA A 69 0.41 1.44 -16.19
N GLU A 70 1.41 1.89 -16.94
CA GLU A 70 1.36 2.04 -18.39
C GLU A 70 1.10 0.69 -19.09
N ASN A 71 1.87 -0.35 -18.74
CA ASN A 71 1.69 -1.68 -19.31
C ASN A 71 0.34 -2.32 -18.95
N SER A 72 -0.30 -1.86 -17.88
CA SER A 72 -1.61 -2.34 -17.45
C SER A 72 -2.77 -1.50 -17.97
N GLY A 73 -2.50 -0.35 -18.59
CA GLY A 73 -3.50 0.60 -19.09
C GLY A 73 -4.26 1.29 -17.96
N ILE A 74 -3.66 1.45 -16.78
CA ILE A 74 -4.28 2.08 -15.62
C ILE A 74 -3.98 3.58 -15.65
N PRO A 75 -5.01 4.46 -15.55
CA PRO A 75 -4.80 5.88 -15.34
C PRO A 75 -4.01 6.12 -14.05
N HIS A 76 -2.90 6.84 -14.13
CA HIS A 76 -2.00 6.98 -13.00
C HIS A 76 -1.33 8.35 -12.94
N ARG A 77 -0.77 8.66 -11.80
CA ARG A 77 0.02 9.86 -11.54
C ARG A 77 1.05 9.58 -10.44
N VAL A 78 2.20 10.22 -10.52
CA VAL A 78 3.17 10.34 -9.42
C VAL A 78 3.08 11.75 -8.85
N SER A 79 3.04 11.87 -7.53
CA SER A 79 3.08 13.11 -6.77
C SER A 79 4.22 13.03 -5.77
N ASP A 80 5.12 14.01 -5.82
CA ASP A 80 6.31 14.05 -4.99
C ASP A 80 6.45 15.40 -4.30
N GLY A 81 6.69 15.41 -3.00
CA GLY A 81 6.88 16.61 -2.19
C GLY A 81 5.64 17.49 -2.01
N GLU A 82 4.49 17.06 -2.51
CA GLU A 82 3.21 17.74 -2.27
C GLU A 82 2.62 17.29 -0.91
N ASP A 83 1.89 18.22 -0.26
CA ASP A 83 1.04 17.81 0.86
C ASP A 83 -0.18 17.00 0.37
N MET A 84 -0.79 16.24 1.27
CA MET A 84 -1.93 15.37 0.96
C MET A 84 -3.09 16.15 0.30
N PHE A 85 -3.32 17.39 0.72
CA PHE A 85 -4.39 18.22 0.14
C PHE A 85 -4.10 18.58 -1.31
N ARG A 86 -2.89 19.08 -1.60
CA ARG A 86 -2.46 19.40 -2.97
C ARG A 86 -2.47 18.18 -3.87
N MET A 87 -1.93 17.06 -3.38
CA MET A 87 -1.94 15.80 -4.09
C MET A 87 -3.38 15.39 -4.45
N THR A 88 -4.31 15.44 -3.50
CA THR A 88 -5.72 15.11 -3.73
C THR A 88 -6.37 16.04 -4.76
N VAL A 89 -6.13 17.35 -4.68
CA VAL A 89 -6.65 18.34 -5.65
C VAL A 89 -6.09 18.07 -7.04
N ASN A 90 -4.77 17.86 -7.14
CA ASN A 90 -4.10 17.61 -8.40
C ASN A 90 -4.49 16.28 -9.05
N SER A 91 -4.97 15.32 -8.27
CA SER A 91 -5.39 14.00 -8.76
C SER A 91 -6.86 13.92 -9.18
N ARG A 92 -7.63 15.01 -9.04
CA ARG A 92 -9.07 15.04 -9.39
C ARG A 92 -9.36 14.67 -10.85
N SER A 93 -8.43 14.90 -11.76
CA SER A 93 -8.56 14.49 -13.18
C SER A 93 -8.66 12.97 -13.36
N LEU A 94 -8.20 12.19 -12.37
CA LEU A 94 -8.33 10.74 -12.35
C LEU A 94 -9.66 10.24 -11.74
N GLY A 95 -10.54 11.16 -11.28
CA GLY A 95 -11.79 10.83 -10.61
C GLY A 95 -11.59 10.43 -9.14
N THR A 96 -11.79 9.15 -8.82
CA THR A 96 -11.57 8.57 -7.48
C THR A 96 -10.43 7.57 -7.50
N PRO A 97 -9.17 8.05 -7.61
CA PRO A 97 -8.01 7.15 -7.62
C PRO A 97 -7.74 6.57 -6.23
N LEU A 98 -7.14 5.38 -6.20
CA LEU A 98 -6.53 4.83 -4.99
C LEU A 98 -5.17 5.52 -4.78
N ILE A 99 -4.89 5.93 -3.55
CA ILE A 99 -3.61 6.52 -3.19
C ILE A 99 -2.68 5.40 -2.72
N LEU A 100 -1.52 5.30 -3.35
CA LEU A 100 -0.42 4.46 -2.92
C LEU A 100 0.65 5.38 -2.31
N GLU A 101 0.69 5.40 -0.99
CA GLU A 101 1.59 6.26 -0.24
C GLU A 101 2.94 5.58 -0.02
N LEU A 102 4.02 6.28 -0.33
CA LEU A 102 5.39 5.86 -0.07
C LEU A 102 5.98 6.76 1.02
N ASP A 103 6.02 6.24 2.25
CA ASP A 103 6.70 6.88 3.37
C ASP A 103 8.10 6.29 3.52
N THR A 104 9.11 7.15 3.44
CA THR A 104 10.52 6.77 3.59
C THR A 104 11.12 7.55 4.74
N SER A 105 11.40 6.87 5.83
CA SER A 105 12.12 7.42 6.99
C SER A 105 13.54 6.88 7.02
N ALA A 106 14.52 7.77 7.02
CA ALA A 106 15.93 7.40 7.07
C ALA A 106 16.68 8.27 8.09
N THR A 107 17.54 7.64 8.88
CA THR A 107 18.41 8.38 9.79
C THR A 107 19.50 9.11 9.00
N SER A 108 19.91 10.28 9.47
CA SER A 108 21.09 10.93 8.92
C SER A 108 22.32 10.61 9.77
N SER A 109 23.39 10.14 9.12
CA SER A 109 24.67 9.89 9.79
C SER A 109 25.80 10.31 8.89
N ARG A 110 26.72 11.13 9.41
CA ARG A 110 27.91 11.55 8.64
C ARG A 110 28.91 10.43 8.42
N ASN A 111 29.09 9.54 9.38
CA ASN A 111 30.15 8.50 9.36
C ASN A 111 29.68 7.16 9.96
N GLY A 112 28.39 6.98 10.17
CA GLY A 112 27.83 5.78 10.78
C GLY A 112 26.80 5.07 9.88
N PRO A 113 26.25 3.98 10.37
CA PRO A 113 25.18 3.30 9.65
C PRO A 113 23.91 4.18 9.57
N ILE A 114 23.25 4.09 8.45
CA ILE A 114 21.95 4.71 8.17
C ILE A 114 20.91 3.62 8.28
N GLY A 115 19.97 3.79 9.20
CA GLY A 115 18.75 2.96 9.24
C GLY A 115 17.70 3.53 8.31
N VAL A 116 17.06 2.68 7.54
CA VAL A 116 15.98 3.05 6.61
C VAL A 116 14.75 2.20 6.89
N HIS A 117 13.62 2.87 6.97
CA HIS A 117 12.30 2.27 7.05
C HIS A 117 11.46 2.82 5.90
N VAL A 118 10.91 1.93 5.09
CA VAL A 118 10.04 2.27 3.97
C VAL A 118 8.71 1.59 4.18
N ARG A 119 7.64 2.38 4.24
CA ARG A 119 6.26 1.92 4.26
C ARG A 119 5.62 2.25 2.91
N LEU A 120 5.03 1.26 2.27
CA LEU A 120 4.22 1.42 1.08
C LEU A 120 2.80 0.97 1.42
N ALA A 121 1.83 1.89 1.35
CA ALA A 121 0.47 1.60 1.75
C ALA A 121 -0.55 2.13 0.73
N ALA A 122 -1.57 1.33 0.42
CA ALA A 122 -2.70 1.76 -0.37
C ALA A 122 -3.80 2.26 0.56
N GLU A 123 -4.14 3.55 0.45
CA GLU A 123 -4.96 4.26 1.43
C GLU A 123 -6.07 5.07 0.77
N LYS A 124 -7.09 5.34 1.55
CA LYS A 124 -8.12 6.32 1.25
C LYS A 124 -8.45 7.13 2.48
N PHE A 125 -8.32 8.44 2.37
CA PHE A 125 -8.84 9.35 3.37
C PHE A 125 -10.38 9.32 3.35
N TYR A 126 -10.99 9.18 4.51
CA TYR A 126 -12.42 9.34 4.70
C TYR A 126 -12.70 10.44 5.74
N SER A 127 -13.76 11.19 5.54
CA SER A 127 -14.33 12.04 6.56
C SER A 127 -15.83 11.76 6.63
N THR A 128 -16.32 11.53 7.84
CA THR A 128 -17.76 11.51 8.06
C THR A 128 -18.28 12.94 8.04
N ALA A 129 -19.28 13.23 7.22
CA ALA A 129 -20.02 14.48 7.33
C ALA A 129 -20.62 14.59 8.73
N ILE A 130 -20.61 15.79 9.31
CA ILE A 130 -21.38 16.08 10.53
C ILE A 130 -22.83 15.76 10.18
N GLU A 131 -23.48 14.90 10.97
CA GLU A 131 -24.92 14.72 10.83
C GLU A 131 -25.59 16.09 10.98
N GLN A 132 -26.44 16.46 10.02
CA GLN A 132 -27.02 17.78 9.93
C GLN A 132 -27.89 18.16 11.14
N ASP A 133 -28.25 17.17 11.96
CA ASP A 133 -29.07 17.35 13.16
C ASP A 133 -28.28 17.41 14.48
N ALA A 134 -26.95 17.30 14.42
CA ALA A 134 -26.12 17.38 15.61
C ALA A 134 -26.05 18.82 16.13
N LYS A 135 -26.37 19.01 17.41
CA LYS A 135 -26.30 20.34 18.05
C LYS A 135 -24.85 20.79 18.21
N PRO A 136 -24.57 22.11 18.02
CA PRO A 136 -23.24 22.65 18.32
C PRO A 136 -22.82 22.30 19.75
N GLY A 137 -21.66 21.65 19.91
CA GLY A 137 -21.16 21.20 21.20
C GLY A 137 -21.43 19.75 21.56
N ASP A 138 -22.13 18.99 20.71
CA ASP A 138 -22.29 17.56 20.87
C ASP A 138 -20.97 16.86 20.46
N PRO A 139 -20.36 16.07 21.38
CA PRO A 139 -19.11 15.35 21.06
C PRO A 139 -19.31 14.31 19.94
N GLU A 140 -20.53 13.85 19.66
CA GLU A 140 -20.84 12.98 18.53
C GLU A 140 -20.90 13.74 17.19
N ALA A 141 -21.07 15.09 17.23
CA ALA A 141 -21.11 15.95 16.05
C ALA A 141 -19.73 16.31 15.47
N SER A 142 -18.66 15.93 16.12
CA SER A 142 -17.32 16.20 15.62
C SER A 142 -17.06 15.39 14.35
N PRO A 143 -16.61 16.03 13.25
CA PRO A 143 -16.25 15.30 12.05
C PRO A 143 -15.13 14.30 12.41
N ARG A 144 -15.35 13.04 12.10
CA ARG A 144 -14.35 11.99 12.24
C ARG A 144 -13.72 11.77 10.88
N GLY A 145 -12.41 11.84 10.82
CA GLY A 145 -11.66 11.57 9.61
C GLY A 145 -10.47 10.66 9.92
N GLY A 146 -10.00 9.99 8.92
CA GLY A 146 -8.84 9.12 9.05
C GLY A 146 -8.51 8.45 7.70
N ASP A 147 -7.47 7.65 7.72
CA ASP A 147 -7.05 6.88 6.58
C ASP A 147 -7.51 5.44 6.73
N LEU A 148 -8.14 4.91 5.69
CA LEU A 148 -8.43 3.49 5.55
C LEU A 148 -7.29 2.86 4.76
N VAL A 149 -6.54 1.98 5.41
CA VAL A 149 -5.46 1.23 4.78
C VAL A 149 -6.04 -0.07 4.21
N PHE A 150 -5.96 -0.22 2.89
CA PHE A 150 -6.43 -1.41 2.17
C PHE A 150 -5.33 -2.43 1.97
N TRP A 151 -4.10 -1.98 1.91
CA TRP A 151 -2.93 -2.81 1.68
C TRP A 151 -1.69 -2.09 2.20
N GLU A 152 -0.77 -2.85 2.78
CA GLU A 152 0.47 -2.29 3.32
C GLU A 152 1.62 -3.29 3.21
N ARG A 153 2.82 -2.76 2.94
CA ARG A 153 4.09 -3.45 3.10
C ARG A 153 5.15 -2.54 3.67
N THR A 154 5.95 -3.12 4.56
CA THR A 154 7.07 -2.42 5.18
C THR A 154 8.38 -3.12 4.83
N THR A 155 9.39 -2.32 4.55
CA THR A 155 10.77 -2.77 4.31
C THR A 155 11.71 -2.02 5.24
N ILE A 156 12.58 -2.74 5.93
CA ILE A 156 13.55 -2.17 6.87
C ILE A 156 14.95 -2.60 6.41
N GLY A 157 15.89 -1.67 6.43
CA GLY A 157 17.28 -1.94 6.09
C GLY A 157 18.24 -0.99 6.78
N ALA A 158 19.52 -1.29 6.66
CA ALA A 158 20.59 -0.43 7.14
C ALA A 158 21.83 -0.60 6.27
N GLY A 159 22.66 0.44 6.21
CA GLY A 159 23.90 0.41 5.47
C GLY A 159 24.73 1.66 5.69
N VAL A 160 25.75 1.86 4.86
CA VAL A 160 26.64 3.03 4.95
C VAL A 160 26.60 3.80 3.63
N GLY A 161 26.41 5.12 3.75
CA GLY A 161 26.33 6.03 2.61
C GLY A 161 24.93 6.07 1.97
N ASP A 162 24.37 7.28 1.89
CA ASP A 162 23.00 7.54 1.46
C ASP A 162 22.65 6.89 0.12
N GLN A 163 23.48 7.12 -0.89
CA GLN A 163 23.26 6.59 -2.24
C GLN A 163 23.36 5.06 -2.30
N GLN A 164 24.26 4.46 -1.49
CA GLN A 164 24.40 3.00 -1.47
C GLN A 164 23.19 2.37 -0.81
N VAL A 165 22.78 2.86 0.36
CA VAL A 165 21.60 2.35 1.09
C VAL A 165 20.35 2.47 0.24
N ALA A 166 20.15 3.61 -0.44
CA ALA A 166 19.01 3.77 -1.33
C ALA A 166 19.01 2.75 -2.48
N ARG A 167 20.16 2.52 -3.13
CA ARG A 167 20.29 1.50 -4.18
C ARG A 167 20.01 0.09 -3.69
N ASP A 168 20.48 -0.24 -2.48
CA ASP A 168 20.29 -1.57 -1.91
C ASP A 168 18.84 -1.82 -1.48
N MET A 169 18.12 -0.77 -1.06
CA MET A 169 16.72 -0.84 -0.65
C MET A 169 15.73 -0.83 -1.82
N ALA A 170 16.03 -0.10 -2.89
CA ALA A 170 15.10 0.10 -4.00
C ALA A 170 14.54 -1.20 -4.61
N PRO A 171 15.31 -2.29 -4.83
CA PRO A 171 14.75 -3.54 -5.35
C PRO A 171 13.65 -4.12 -4.47
N TYR A 172 13.77 -4.07 -3.14
CA TYR A 172 12.78 -4.61 -2.21
C TYR A 172 11.49 -3.79 -2.22
N VAL A 173 11.62 -2.45 -2.35
CA VAL A 173 10.45 -1.57 -2.49
C VAL A 173 9.76 -1.80 -3.83
N ASN A 174 10.52 -1.95 -4.91
CA ASN A 174 10.00 -2.25 -6.24
C ASN A 174 9.30 -3.62 -6.29
N ASP A 175 9.81 -4.62 -5.59
CA ASP A 175 9.11 -5.91 -5.46
C ASP A 175 7.78 -5.77 -4.69
N SER A 176 7.73 -4.88 -3.69
CA SER A 176 6.48 -4.57 -3.00
C SER A 176 5.45 -3.94 -3.93
N ILE A 177 5.85 -3.02 -4.82
CA ILE A 177 4.99 -2.45 -5.85
C ILE A 177 4.47 -3.52 -6.81
N LYS A 178 5.31 -4.44 -7.27
CA LYS A 178 4.87 -5.54 -8.16
C LYS A 178 3.80 -6.41 -7.49
N VAL A 179 3.99 -6.72 -6.20
CA VAL A 179 2.98 -7.47 -5.43
C VAL A 179 1.67 -6.68 -5.33
N PHE A 180 1.74 -5.38 -5.01
CA PHE A 180 0.56 -4.50 -5.00
C PHE A 180 -0.18 -4.55 -6.34
N PHE A 181 0.52 -4.30 -7.46
CA PHE A 181 -0.09 -4.33 -8.80
C PHE A 181 -0.71 -5.69 -9.13
N SER A 182 -0.07 -6.79 -8.74
CA SER A 182 -0.62 -8.13 -8.97
C SER A 182 -1.97 -8.36 -8.29
N GLN A 183 -2.16 -7.78 -7.11
CA GLN A 183 -3.41 -7.86 -6.34
C GLN A 183 -4.42 -6.83 -6.85
N PHE A 184 -4.00 -5.58 -7.04
CA PHE A 184 -4.84 -4.51 -7.55
C PHE A 184 -5.48 -4.85 -8.89
N LEU A 185 -4.71 -5.41 -9.82
CA LEU A 185 -5.20 -5.80 -11.15
C LEU A 185 -6.29 -6.87 -11.11
N LYS A 186 -6.28 -7.75 -10.12
CA LYS A 186 -7.36 -8.74 -9.95
C LYS A 186 -8.69 -8.06 -9.64
N GLY A 187 -8.69 -7.06 -8.75
CA GLY A 187 -9.87 -6.26 -8.43
C GLY A 187 -10.24 -5.28 -9.54
N TRP A 188 -9.28 -4.60 -10.13
CA TRP A 188 -9.47 -3.65 -11.22
C TRP A 188 -10.17 -4.25 -12.44
N ARG A 189 -9.80 -5.48 -12.81
CA ARG A 189 -10.36 -6.20 -13.98
C ARG A 189 -11.65 -6.94 -13.68
N SER A 190 -12.00 -7.14 -12.42
CA SER A 190 -13.25 -7.76 -12.01
C SER A 190 -14.40 -6.76 -12.12
N LYS A 191 -14.93 -6.56 -13.31
CA LYS A 191 -16.09 -5.68 -13.59
C LYS A 191 -17.39 -6.40 -13.29
#